data_8717901cb1c18c27f8125efcded5467f
#
_entry.id   8717901cb1c18c27f8125efcded5467f
#
_cell.length_a   1.000
_cell.length_b   1.000
_cell.length_c   1.000
_cell.angle_alpha   90.00
_cell.angle_beta   90.00
_cell.angle_gamma   90.00
#
_symmetry.space_group_name_H-M   'P 1'
#
loop_
_entity.id
_entity.type
_entity.pdbx_description
1 polymer ?
#
loop_
_entity_poly.entity_id
_entity_poly.type
_entity_poly.pdbx_seq_one_letter_code
_entity_poly.pdbx_strand_id
1 'polypeptide(L)' 'MNATQNPVGQSAEFHQTWQALMQQLERVLSLAHRHSPNRTETREAVSIAKHLLGKVGDQIDAANPE' A
#
# COMPACT_ATOMS: atom_id res chain seq x y z
N MET A 1 -0.21 4.96 -29.45
CA MET A 1 -0.08 4.76 -28.79
C MET A 1 0.30 5.05 -28.01
N ASN A 2 0.17 5.44 -27.47
CA ASN A 2 0.58 5.82 -26.57
C ASN A 2 0.77 5.20 -25.67
N ALA A 3 0.49 4.65 -25.61
CA ALA A 3 0.62 3.84 -24.53
C ALA A 3 1.92 3.76 -23.93
N THR A 4 2.76 4.32 -24.49
CA THR A 4 4.07 4.32 -23.96
C THR A 4 4.16 5.03 -22.69
N GLN A 5 3.13 5.77 -22.38
CA GLN A 5 3.24 6.61 -21.24
C GLN A 5 2.27 6.17 -20.22
N ASN A 6 2.54 5.20 -19.50
CA ASN A 6 1.66 4.80 -18.42
C ASN A 6 1.94 5.63 -17.19
N PRO A 7 1.01 6.46 -16.76
CA PRO A 7 1.18 7.11 -15.47
C PRO A 7 1.37 6.06 -14.40
N VAL A 8 2.05 6.44 -13.34
CA VAL A 8 2.36 5.49 -12.29
C VAL A 8 1.08 4.83 -11.76
N GLY A 9 0.00 5.56 -11.70
CA GLY A 9 -1.24 5.01 -11.17
C GLY A 9 -1.88 3.98 -12.08
N GLN A 10 -1.36 3.81 -13.30
CA GLN A 10 -1.89 2.85 -14.25
C GLN A 10 -0.95 1.69 -14.49
N SER A 11 0.21 1.68 -13.87
CA SER A 11 1.11 0.57 -14.04
C SER A 11 0.57 -0.63 -13.25
N ALA A 12 0.76 -1.82 -13.79
CA ALA A 12 0.30 -3.02 -13.11
C ALA A 12 0.99 -3.19 -11.78
N GLU A 13 2.26 -2.89 -11.74
CA GLU A 13 3.04 -3.00 -10.52
C GLU A 13 2.52 -2.08 -9.43
N PHE A 14 2.25 -0.84 -9.79
CA PHE A 14 1.71 0.12 -8.85
C PHE A 14 0.34 -0.32 -8.36
N HIS A 15 -0.49 -0.79 -9.27
CA HIS A 15 -1.81 -1.26 -8.91
C HIS A 15 -1.76 -2.42 -7.93
N GLN A 16 -0.87 -3.36 -8.17
CA GLN A 16 -0.73 -4.49 -7.26
C GLN A 16 -0.30 -4.05 -5.87
N THR A 17 0.66 -3.14 -5.81
CA THR A 17 1.13 -2.63 -4.52
C THR A 17 -0.01 -1.88 -3.82
N TRP A 18 -0.73 -1.08 -4.58
CA TRP A 18 -1.84 -0.31 -4.03
C TRP A 18 -2.93 -1.22 -3.48
N GLN A 19 -3.28 -2.26 -4.22
CA GLN A 19 -4.29 -3.20 -3.75
C GLN A 19 -3.85 -3.92 -2.48
N ALA A 20 -2.60 -4.32 -2.44
CA ALA A 20 -2.07 -4.97 -1.25
C ALA A 20 -2.12 -4.04 -0.05
N LEU A 21 -1.79 -2.77 -0.26
CA LEU A 21 -1.85 -1.78 0.80
C LEU A 21 -3.28 -1.62 1.31
N MET A 22 -4.23 -1.49 0.39
CA MET A 22 -5.62 -1.33 0.78
C MET A 22 -6.13 -2.53 1.57
N GLN A 23 -5.75 -3.72 1.16
CA GLN A 23 -6.15 -4.91 1.88
C GLN A 23 -5.60 -4.92 3.30
N GLN A 24 -4.35 -4.53 3.46
CA GLN A 24 -3.78 -4.47 4.79
C GLN A 24 -4.42 -3.40 5.65
N LEU A 25 -4.74 -2.27 5.05
CA LEU A 25 -5.42 -1.22 5.79
C LEU A 25 -6.79 -1.67 6.26
N GLU A 26 -7.53 -2.37 5.40
CA GLU A 26 -8.82 -2.91 5.80
C GLU A 26 -8.65 -3.90 6.94
N ARG A 27 -7.61 -4.72 6.87
CA ARG A 27 -7.34 -5.67 7.92
C ARG A 27 -7.02 -4.95 9.23
N VAL A 28 -6.19 -3.91 9.16
CA VAL A 28 -5.86 -3.13 10.34
C VAL A 28 -7.11 -2.55 10.98
N LEU A 29 -7.97 -1.96 10.15
CA LEU A 29 -9.20 -1.37 10.65
C LEU A 29 -10.10 -2.42 11.30
N SER A 30 -10.23 -3.56 10.66
CA SER A 30 -11.06 -4.63 11.19
C SER A 30 -10.52 -5.16 12.51
N LEU A 31 -9.22 -5.37 12.59
CA LEU A 31 -8.60 -5.87 13.81
C LEU A 31 -8.67 -4.85 14.93
N ALA A 32 -8.44 -3.59 14.61
CA ALA A 32 -8.51 -2.54 15.61
C ALA A 32 -9.93 -2.36 16.14
N HIS A 33 -10.91 -2.62 15.29
CA HIS A 33 -12.31 -2.51 15.70
C HIS A 33 -12.71 -3.65 16.63
N ARG A 34 -12.19 -4.85 16.37
CA ARG A 34 -12.57 -6.04 17.11
C ARG A 34 -11.70 -6.30 18.33
N HIS A 35 -10.46 -5.87 18.27
CA HIS A 35 -9.47 -6.23 19.29
C HIS A 35 -8.68 -5.01 19.70
N SER A 36 -7.89 -5.21 20.73
CA SER A 36 -7.00 -4.16 21.19
C SER A 36 -6.00 -3.79 20.09
N PRO A 37 -5.72 -2.49 19.90
CA PRO A 37 -4.71 -2.09 18.93
C PRO A 37 -3.31 -2.63 19.24
N ASN A 38 -3.08 -3.09 20.47
CA ASN A 38 -1.79 -3.64 20.84
C ASN A 38 -1.66 -5.11 20.53
N ARG A 39 -2.71 -5.71 20.02
CA ARG A 39 -2.66 -7.12 19.69
C ARG A 39 -1.61 -7.38 18.62
N THR A 40 -0.91 -8.51 18.75
CA THR A 40 0.18 -8.84 17.84
C THR A 40 -0.26 -8.80 16.38
N GLU A 41 -1.42 -9.36 16.10
CA GLU A 41 -1.92 -9.39 14.72
C GLU A 41 -2.13 -7.99 14.17
N THR A 42 -2.67 -7.10 14.99
CA THR A 42 -2.88 -5.72 14.56
C THR A 42 -1.54 -5.06 14.27
N ARG A 43 -0.57 -5.27 15.16
CA ARG A 43 0.75 -4.66 14.99
C ARG A 43 1.44 -5.19 13.74
N GLU A 44 1.30 -6.48 13.46
CA GLU A 44 1.87 -7.04 12.25
C GLU A 44 1.23 -6.44 11.01
N ALA A 45 -0.09 -6.31 11.02
CA ALA A 45 -0.79 -5.74 9.87
C ALA A 45 -0.36 -4.29 9.65
N VAL A 46 -0.20 -3.54 10.73
CA VAL A 46 0.27 -2.16 10.62
C VAL A 46 1.68 -2.13 10.03
N SER A 47 2.55 -3.03 10.49
CA SER A 47 3.91 -3.07 9.98
C SER A 47 3.94 -3.36 8.48
N ILE A 48 3.13 -4.32 8.04
CA ILE A 48 3.05 -4.64 6.62
C ILE A 48 2.50 -3.45 5.83
N ALA A 49 1.47 -2.80 6.36
CA ALA A 49 0.89 -1.64 5.69
C ALA A 49 1.91 -0.51 5.55
N LYS A 50 2.71 -0.29 6.59
CA LYS A 50 3.74 0.75 6.52
C LYS A 50 4.78 0.44 5.48
N HIS A 51 5.17 -0.83 5.39
CA HIS A 51 6.13 -1.25 4.37
C HIS A 51 5.57 -1.01 2.97
N LEU A 52 4.31 -1.38 2.76
CA LEU A 52 3.68 -1.20 1.46
C LEU A 52 3.48 0.27 1.13
N LEU A 53 3.16 1.07 2.13
CA LEU A 53 3.02 2.51 1.92
C LEU A 53 4.34 3.12 1.48
N GLY A 54 5.45 2.70 2.11
CA GLY A 54 6.77 3.15 1.68
C GLY A 54 7.06 2.75 0.25
N LYS A 55 6.67 1.54 -0.13
CA LYS A 55 6.89 1.07 -1.49
C LYS A 55 6.09 1.90 -2.49
N VAL A 56 4.85 2.21 -2.16
CA VAL A 56 4.03 3.08 -3.01
C VAL A 56 4.69 4.43 -3.17
N GLY A 57 5.17 5.00 -2.06
CA GLY A 57 5.86 6.28 -2.11
C GLY A 57 7.08 6.25 -3.00
N ASP A 58 7.88 5.19 -2.89
CA ASP A 58 9.06 5.04 -3.73
C ASP A 58 8.70 4.94 -5.20
N GLN A 59 7.62 4.23 -5.51
CA GLN A 59 7.18 4.10 -6.89
C GLN A 59 6.73 5.43 -7.45
N ILE A 60 6.04 6.22 -6.65
CA ILE A 60 5.61 7.56 -7.08
C ILE A 60 6.81 8.45 -7.31
N ASP A 61 7.78 8.41 -6.40
CA ASP A 61 8.98 9.24 -6.54
C ASP A 61 9.78 8.85 -7.76
N ALA A 62 9.85 7.56 -8.05
CA ALA A 62 10.59 7.10 -9.21
C ALA A 62 9.95 7.55 -10.50
N ALA A 63 8.62 7.64 -10.51
CA ALA A 63 7.91 8.05 -11.71
C ALA A 63 7.92 9.57 -11.89
N ASN A 64 8.06 10.31 -10.79
CA ASN A 64 8.03 11.77 -10.83
C ASN A 64 9.23 12.33 -10.12
N PRO A 65 10.37 12.21 -10.75
CA PRO A 65 11.62 12.66 -10.09
C PRO A 65 11.67 14.15 -10.15
N GLU A 66 11.19 14.83 -9.44
CA GLU A 66 11.26 16.23 -9.57
C GLU A 66 12.37 16.80 -8.83
#